data_58c3da774e50bf8ad5e577c26c74b949
#
_entry.id   58c3da774e50bf8ad5e577c26c74b949
#
_cell.length_a   1.000
_cell.length_b   1.000
_cell.length_c   1.000
_cell.angle_alpha   90.00
_cell.angle_beta   90.00
_cell.angle_gamma   90.00
#
_symmetry.space_group_name_H-M   'P 1'
#
loop_
_entity.id
_entity.type
_entity.pdbx_description
1 polymer ?
#
loop_
_entity_poly.entity_id
_entity_poly.type
_entity_poly.pdbx_seq_one_letter_code
_entity_poly.pdbx_strand_id
1 'polypeptide(L)'
;MNDPTAWLNVKTMMANTGKRGGKYTGFKYFTKRELMAHLGVYLLHSIYPSPQIEMKFKYHAENPVNGSDICNRMFGKQGVTRHKEFKDLLACVNPIIPTPPTNTHPNWKIDPLLKQILRISQSAIHIGKHISIDEQDIRFQGRHKDKQRITFNKLGDGFLVDALCADGYTYSFYFRNQVVPKFWTDKKIITTT
;
A
#
# COMPACT_ATOMS: atom_id res chain seq x y z
N MET A 1 -3.12 1.04 21.44
CA MET A 1 -3.12 0.53 20.05
C MET A 1 -3.50 -0.96 20.04
N ASN A 2 -4.66 -1.32 20.53
CA ASN A 2 -5.16 -2.70 20.47
C ASN A 2 -6.53 -2.71 19.82
N ASP A 3 -6.55 -2.41 18.49
CA ASP A 3 -7.75 -2.65 17.71
C ASP A 3 -7.74 -4.10 17.23
N PRO A 4 -8.61 -4.96 17.79
CA PRO A 4 -8.66 -6.37 17.41
C PRO A 4 -8.98 -6.59 15.93
N THR A 5 -9.63 -5.62 15.27
CA THR A 5 -9.94 -5.71 13.83
C THR A 5 -8.71 -5.44 12.95
N ALA A 6 -7.78 -4.57 13.40
CA ALA A 6 -6.51 -4.35 12.69
C ALA A 6 -5.65 -5.61 12.68
N TRP A 7 -5.61 -6.33 13.80
CA TRP A 7 -4.91 -7.61 13.92
C TRP A 7 -5.53 -8.70 13.03
N LEU A 8 -6.84 -8.73 12.95
CA LEU A 8 -7.56 -9.68 12.12
C LEU A 8 -7.18 -9.50 10.63
N ASN A 9 -7.11 -8.25 10.17
CA ASN A 9 -6.74 -7.93 8.79
C ASN A 9 -5.30 -8.31 8.46
N VAL A 10 -4.34 -8.04 9.34
CA VAL A 10 -2.94 -8.46 9.18
C VAL A 10 -2.81 -9.97 9.17
N LYS A 11 -3.49 -10.66 10.09
CA LYS A 11 -3.48 -12.13 10.18
C LYS A 11 -4.05 -12.78 8.91
N THR A 12 -5.16 -12.23 8.41
CA THR A 12 -5.78 -12.68 7.16
C THR A 12 -4.87 -12.43 5.96
N MET A 13 -4.25 -11.27 5.87
CA MET A 13 -3.30 -10.93 4.82
C MET A 13 -2.08 -11.87 4.83
N MET A 14 -1.52 -12.18 6.00
CA MET A 14 -0.44 -13.15 6.16
C MET A 14 -0.84 -14.55 5.72
N ALA A 15 -2.04 -15.01 6.10
CA ALA A 15 -2.57 -16.30 5.68
C ALA A 15 -2.78 -16.36 4.16
N ASN A 16 -3.31 -15.31 3.55
CA ASN A 16 -3.51 -15.22 2.11
C ASN A 16 -2.18 -15.20 1.35
N THR A 17 -1.19 -14.47 1.87
CA THR A 17 0.17 -14.45 1.33
C THR A 17 0.80 -15.83 1.39
N GLY A 18 0.63 -16.55 2.50
CA GLY A 18 1.07 -17.93 2.65
C GLY A 18 0.41 -18.89 1.64
N LYS A 19 -0.89 -18.76 1.41
CA LYS A 19 -1.61 -19.56 0.40
C LYS A 19 -1.11 -19.28 -1.01
N ARG A 20 -0.76 -18.05 -1.32
CA ARG A 20 -0.19 -17.67 -2.62
C ARG A 20 1.22 -18.25 -2.78
N GLY A 21 2.06 -18.14 -1.75
CA GLY A 21 3.42 -18.66 -1.73
C GLY A 21 3.50 -20.18 -1.75
N GLY A 22 2.59 -20.88 -1.07
CA GLY A 22 2.56 -22.32 -0.98
C GLY A 22 2.43 -23.08 -2.32
N LYS A 23 2.16 -22.36 -3.43
CA LYS A 23 2.19 -22.90 -4.79
C LYS A 23 3.62 -23.09 -5.34
N TYR A 24 4.62 -22.54 -4.67
CA TYR A 24 6.01 -22.57 -5.11
C TYR A 24 6.82 -23.55 -4.25
N THR A 25 7.61 -24.38 -4.91
CA THR A 25 8.50 -25.34 -4.23
C THR A 25 9.51 -24.61 -3.36
N GLY A 26 9.68 -25.06 -2.12
CA GLY A 26 10.64 -24.47 -1.18
C GLY A 26 10.18 -23.17 -0.51
N PHE A 27 8.93 -22.74 -0.72
CA PHE A 27 8.41 -21.56 -0.07
C PHE A 27 8.43 -21.67 1.46
N LYS A 28 8.98 -20.65 2.12
CA LYS A 28 8.93 -20.49 3.58
C LYS A 28 7.87 -19.47 3.95
N TYR A 29 6.96 -19.84 4.84
CA TYR A 29 5.95 -18.90 5.33
C TYR A 29 6.59 -17.67 5.96
N PHE A 30 6.00 -16.51 5.67
CA PHE A 30 6.43 -15.24 6.25
C PHE A 30 5.98 -15.13 7.70
N THR A 31 6.85 -14.57 8.51
CA THR A 31 6.57 -14.24 9.90
C THR A 31 6.02 -12.81 10.02
N LYS A 32 5.33 -12.52 11.13
CA LYS A 32 4.92 -11.14 11.46
C LYS A 32 6.13 -10.18 11.49
N ARG A 33 7.28 -10.65 11.98
CA ARG A 33 8.51 -9.87 12.01
C ARG A 33 8.95 -9.47 10.60
N GLU A 34 8.90 -10.38 9.64
CA GLU A 34 9.24 -10.09 8.25
C GLU A 34 8.25 -9.12 7.60
N LEU A 35 6.93 -9.21 7.91
CA LEU A 35 5.97 -8.21 7.47
C LEU A 35 6.32 -6.82 8.00
N MET A 36 6.60 -6.70 9.30
CA MET A 36 6.98 -5.43 9.90
C MET A 36 8.28 -4.88 9.32
N ALA A 37 9.25 -5.76 9.09
CA ALA A 37 10.50 -5.42 8.42
C ALA A 37 10.26 -4.92 6.99
N HIS A 38 9.39 -5.60 6.23
CA HIS A 38 9.02 -5.19 4.88
C HIS A 38 8.40 -3.78 4.84
N LEU A 39 7.46 -3.49 5.74
CA LEU A 39 6.89 -2.16 5.89
C LEU A 39 7.95 -1.13 6.31
N GLY A 40 8.84 -1.49 7.23
CA GLY A 40 9.95 -0.65 7.67
C GLY A 40 10.90 -0.25 6.53
N VAL A 41 11.16 -1.14 5.57
CA VAL A 41 11.96 -0.81 4.38
C VAL A 41 11.28 0.26 3.53
N TYR A 42 9.98 0.20 3.33
CA TYR A 42 9.24 1.24 2.59
C TYR A 42 9.24 2.58 3.34
N LEU A 43 9.04 2.58 4.65
CA LEU A 43 9.14 3.79 5.46
C LEU A 43 10.55 4.40 5.38
N LEU A 44 11.57 3.57 5.50
CA LEU A 44 12.96 4.02 5.35
C LEU A 44 13.23 4.59 3.96
N HIS A 45 12.66 3.97 2.92
CA HIS A 45 12.78 4.44 1.55
C HIS A 45 12.07 5.78 1.32
N SER A 46 10.95 6.04 2.01
CA SER A 46 10.25 7.32 1.92
C SER A 46 11.02 8.47 2.60
N ILE A 47 11.76 8.18 3.67
CA ILE A 47 12.59 9.17 4.39
C ILE A 47 13.91 9.41 3.65
N TYR A 48 14.54 8.35 3.17
CA TYR A 48 15.81 8.38 2.44
C TYR A 48 15.62 7.73 1.06
N PRO A 49 15.15 8.47 0.06
CA PRO A 49 14.90 7.91 -1.27
C PRO A 49 16.18 7.34 -1.90
N SER A 50 16.03 6.31 -2.68
CA SER A 50 17.08 5.75 -3.53
C SER A 50 16.48 5.37 -4.88
N PRO A 51 17.24 5.35 -5.98
CA PRO A 51 16.71 5.02 -7.32
C PRO A 51 15.97 3.69 -7.36
N GLN A 52 16.42 2.74 -6.56
CA GLN A 52 15.79 1.42 -6.40
C GLN A 52 15.74 1.05 -4.93
N ILE A 53 14.63 0.48 -4.47
CA ILE A 53 14.44 0.06 -3.08
C ILE A 53 15.47 -1.03 -2.67
N GLU A 54 15.90 -1.83 -3.61
CA GLU A 54 16.92 -2.87 -3.43
C GLU A 54 18.28 -2.31 -2.99
N MET A 55 18.57 -1.05 -3.32
CA MET A 55 19.79 -0.37 -2.87
C MET A 55 19.84 -0.23 -1.34
N LYS A 56 18.69 -0.25 -0.67
CA LYS A 56 18.61 -0.25 0.79
C LYS A 56 19.21 -1.48 1.46
N PHE A 57 19.49 -2.53 0.67
CA PHE A 57 20.13 -3.76 1.15
C PHE A 57 21.61 -3.85 0.76
N LYS A 58 22.11 -2.90 -0.03
CA LYS A 58 23.53 -2.86 -0.40
C LYS A 58 24.29 -2.08 0.67
N TYR A 59 25.32 -2.70 1.22
CA TYR A 59 26.25 -2.03 2.11
C TYR A 59 27.17 -1.13 1.26
N HIS A 60 27.17 0.15 1.55
CA HIS A 60 28.12 1.12 1.03
C HIS A 60 28.95 1.63 2.20
N ALA A 61 30.21 1.22 2.28
CA ALA A 61 31.12 1.69 3.34
C ALA A 61 31.25 3.22 3.38
N GLU A 62 31.11 3.86 2.23
CA GLU A 62 31.24 5.31 2.08
C GLU A 62 29.97 6.10 2.43
N ASN A 63 28.83 5.44 2.63
CA ASN A 63 27.57 6.12 2.94
C ASN A 63 26.70 5.34 3.92
N PRO A 64 27.05 5.31 5.22
CA PRO A 64 26.33 4.55 6.24
C PRO A 64 24.91 5.08 6.51
N VAL A 65 24.58 6.29 6.04
CA VAL A 65 23.27 6.93 6.26
C VAL A 65 22.14 6.26 5.47
N ASN A 66 22.45 5.43 4.49
CA ASN A 66 21.44 4.81 3.63
C ASN A 66 20.56 3.73 4.28
N GLY A 67 20.83 3.37 5.53
CA GLY A 67 20.03 2.37 6.26
C GLY A 67 20.19 0.93 5.73
N SER A 68 21.16 0.68 4.84
CA SER A 68 21.39 -0.65 4.27
C SER A 68 21.75 -1.70 5.33
N ASP A 69 22.49 -1.31 6.34
CA ASP A 69 22.80 -2.16 7.47
C ASP A 69 21.54 -2.54 8.27
N ILE A 70 20.61 -1.59 8.45
CA ILE A 70 19.33 -1.85 9.11
C ILE A 70 18.53 -2.87 8.31
N CYS A 71 18.38 -2.68 7.00
CA CYS A 71 17.65 -3.61 6.13
C CYS A 71 18.26 -5.00 6.15
N ASN A 72 19.58 -5.11 6.08
CA ASN A 72 20.29 -6.40 6.15
C ASN A 72 20.11 -7.09 7.51
N ARG A 73 20.14 -6.34 8.61
CA ARG A 73 19.87 -6.90 9.94
C ARG A 73 18.43 -7.37 10.10
N MET A 74 17.48 -6.70 9.47
CA MET A 74 16.06 -7.06 9.55
C MET A 74 15.74 -8.36 8.80
N PHE A 75 16.35 -8.57 7.63
CA PHE A 75 16.06 -9.69 6.73
C PHE A 75 17.19 -10.76 6.66
N GLY A 76 18.37 -10.47 7.20
CA GLY A 76 19.53 -11.35 7.12
C GLY A 76 20.25 -11.35 5.77
N LYS A 77 21.16 -12.30 5.57
CA LYS A 77 22.07 -12.35 4.40
C LYS A 77 21.36 -12.40 3.03
N GLN A 78 20.14 -12.90 2.97
CA GLN A 78 19.31 -12.96 1.76
C GLN A 78 18.21 -11.90 1.73
N GLY A 79 18.41 -10.79 2.43
CA GLY A 79 17.40 -9.78 2.69
C GLY A 79 16.71 -9.26 1.45
N VAL A 80 17.45 -8.94 0.38
CA VAL A 80 16.90 -8.48 -0.90
C VAL A 80 15.96 -9.52 -1.51
N THR A 81 16.40 -10.77 -1.60
CA THR A 81 15.63 -11.87 -2.18
C THR A 81 14.35 -12.08 -1.38
N ARG A 82 14.46 -12.12 -0.06
CA ARG A 82 13.30 -12.33 0.82
C ARG A 82 12.31 -11.16 0.78
N HIS A 83 12.82 -9.93 0.70
CA HIS A 83 11.98 -8.74 0.53
C HIS A 83 11.23 -8.76 -0.81
N LYS A 84 11.90 -9.13 -1.90
CA LYS A 84 11.26 -9.27 -3.23
C LYS A 84 10.21 -10.37 -3.21
N GLU A 85 10.53 -11.53 -2.68
CA GLU A 85 9.58 -12.64 -2.54
C GLU A 85 8.32 -12.21 -1.76
N PHE A 86 8.49 -11.47 -0.66
CA PHE A 86 7.36 -10.93 0.09
C PHE A 86 6.52 -9.97 -0.76
N LYS A 87 7.15 -9.03 -1.44
CA LYS A 87 6.49 -8.07 -2.33
C LYS A 87 5.66 -8.76 -3.41
N ASP A 88 6.23 -9.79 -4.05
CA ASP A 88 5.58 -10.48 -5.17
C ASP A 88 4.43 -11.38 -4.71
N LEU A 89 4.51 -11.91 -3.50
CA LEU A 89 3.53 -12.83 -2.94
C LEU A 89 2.48 -12.16 -2.05
N LEU A 90 2.66 -10.90 -1.68
CA LEU A 90 1.72 -10.18 -0.81
C LEU A 90 0.29 -10.25 -1.37
N ALA A 91 -0.65 -10.73 -0.55
CA ALA A 91 -2.04 -10.90 -0.94
C ALA A 91 -2.99 -10.42 0.16
N CYS A 92 -3.72 -9.34 -0.11
CA CYS A 92 -4.70 -8.79 0.82
C CYS A 92 -6.01 -9.58 0.83
N VAL A 93 -6.31 -10.32 -0.25
CA VAL A 93 -7.48 -11.20 -0.36
C VAL A 93 -7.05 -12.64 -0.60
N ASN A 94 -7.98 -13.58 -0.40
CA ASN A 94 -7.69 -14.99 -0.63
C ASN A 94 -7.41 -15.25 -2.13
N PRO A 95 -6.20 -15.70 -2.50
CA PRO A 95 -5.82 -15.90 -3.90
C PRO A 95 -6.50 -17.10 -4.57
N ILE A 96 -7.20 -17.93 -3.81
CA ILE A 96 -7.91 -19.14 -4.27
C ILE A 96 -9.33 -18.78 -4.71
N ILE A 97 -9.90 -17.69 -4.22
CA ILE A 97 -11.24 -17.27 -4.61
C ILE A 97 -11.18 -16.83 -6.08
N PRO A 98 -11.96 -17.50 -6.96
CA PRO A 98 -12.06 -17.06 -8.34
C PRO A 98 -12.68 -15.66 -8.41
N THR A 99 -12.57 -15.05 -9.56
CA THR A 99 -13.02 -13.70 -9.91
C THR A 99 -14.23 -13.22 -9.08
N PRO A 100 -14.17 -12.00 -8.53
CA PRO A 100 -15.25 -11.48 -7.69
C PRO A 100 -16.57 -11.41 -8.44
N PRO A 101 -17.69 -11.32 -7.73
CA PRO A 101 -19.00 -11.06 -8.32
C PRO A 101 -18.94 -9.87 -9.29
N THR A 102 -19.75 -9.89 -10.32
CA THR A 102 -19.75 -8.97 -11.47
C THR A 102 -19.77 -7.48 -11.16
N ASN A 103 -20.06 -7.09 -9.92
CA ASN A 103 -20.17 -5.70 -9.46
C ASN A 103 -19.00 -5.20 -8.59
N THR A 104 -17.89 -5.92 -8.54
CA THR A 104 -16.74 -5.47 -7.77
C THR A 104 -15.86 -4.51 -8.58
N HIS A 105 -15.44 -3.43 -7.92
CA HIS A 105 -14.51 -2.48 -8.52
C HIS A 105 -13.12 -3.12 -8.76
N PRO A 106 -12.34 -2.62 -9.70
CA PRO A 106 -11.09 -3.23 -10.13
C PRO A 106 -10.03 -3.40 -9.03
N ASN A 107 -10.06 -2.52 -8.03
CA ASN A 107 -9.09 -2.50 -6.94
C ASN A 107 -9.47 -3.43 -5.75
N TRP A 108 -10.50 -4.27 -5.89
CA TRP A 108 -11.03 -5.13 -4.82
C TRP A 108 -9.96 -5.97 -4.11
N LYS A 109 -8.89 -6.34 -4.82
CA LYS A 109 -7.80 -7.15 -4.26
C LYS A 109 -7.02 -6.45 -3.16
N ILE A 110 -6.96 -5.13 -3.19
CA ILE A 110 -6.26 -4.30 -2.20
C ILE A 110 -7.22 -3.59 -1.23
N ASP A 111 -8.52 -3.72 -1.43
CA ASP A 111 -9.56 -3.05 -0.65
C ASP A 111 -9.43 -3.24 0.87
N PRO A 112 -9.14 -4.45 1.38
CA PRO A 112 -9.00 -4.64 2.83
C PRO A 112 -7.85 -3.79 3.41
N LEU A 113 -6.76 -3.63 2.65
CA LEU A 113 -5.63 -2.80 3.04
C LEU A 113 -5.99 -1.31 2.97
N LEU A 114 -6.63 -0.88 1.88
CA LEU A 114 -7.05 0.51 1.69
C LEU A 114 -8.02 0.96 2.78
N LYS A 115 -9.04 0.16 3.07
CA LYS A 115 -9.99 0.43 4.16
C LYS A 115 -9.31 0.58 5.51
N GLN A 116 -8.31 -0.24 5.78
CA GLN A 116 -7.53 -0.15 7.01
C GLN A 116 -6.69 1.13 7.07
N ILE A 117 -6.02 1.48 5.98
CA ILE A 117 -5.24 2.72 5.87
C ILE A 117 -6.15 3.93 6.09
N LEU A 118 -7.27 4.00 5.38
CA LEU A 118 -8.25 5.10 5.51
C LEU A 118 -8.75 5.24 6.94
N ARG A 119 -9.09 4.13 7.59
CA ARG A 119 -9.55 4.16 8.99
C ARG A 119 -8.48 4.70 9.94
N ILE A 120 -7.23 4.27 9.77
CA ILE A 120 -6.11 4.77 10.58
C ILE A 120 -5.88 6.25 10.30
N SER A 121 -5.86 6.68 9.03
CA SER A 121 -5.70 8.08 8.65
C SER A 121 -6.77 8.96 9.27
N GLN A 122 -8.03 8.51 9.25
CA GLN A 122 -9.15 9.24 9.83
C GLN A 122 -9.13 9.28 11.37
N SER A 123 -8.51 8.31 12.00
CA SER A 123 -8.35 8.29 13.47
C SER A 123 -7.13 9.04 13.98
N ALA A 124 -6.16 9.32 13.10
CA ALA A 124 -4.88 9.91 13.49
C ALA A 124 -4.95 11.42 13.73
N ILE A 125 -5.83 12.12 13.02
CA ILE A 125 -5.99 13.56 13.13
C ILE A 125 -7.45 13.99 13.10
N HIS A 126 -7.75 15.08 13.78
CA HIS A 126 -9.03 15.77 13.65
C HIS A 126 -8.96 16.75 12.49
N ILE A 127 -9.93 16.68 11.60
CA ILE A 127 -10.04 17.64 10.50
C ILE A 127 -10.37 19.02 11.09
N GLY A 128 -9.56 20.01 10.75
CA GLY A 128 -9.82 21.41 11.03
C GLY A 128 -10.94 22.00 10.16
N LYS A 129 -11.11 23.32 10.23
CA LYS A 129 -12.07 24.05 9.41
C LYS A 129 -11.65 24.17 7.95
N HIS A 130 -10.37 24.03 7.67
CA HIS A 130 -9.78 24.16 6.34
C HIS A 130 -9.44 22.78 5.79
N ILE A 131 -10.10 22.44 4.70
CA ILE A 131 -9.87 21.21 3.96
C ILE A 131 -9.66 21.57 2.48
N SER A 132 -8.82 20.81 1.82
CA SER A 132 -8.63 20.87 0.38
C SER A 132 -9.00 19.54 -0.26
N ILE A 133 -9.58 19.61 -1.45
CA ILE A 133 -9.76 18.44 -2.31
C ILE A 133 -8.81 18.63 -3.48
N ASP A 134 -8.00 17.61 -3.74
CA ASP A 134 -7.01 17.66 -4.81
C ASP A 134 -6.91 16.31 -5.51
N GLU A 135 -6.43 16.35 -6.74
CA GLU A 135 -6.13 15.15 -7.50
C GLU A 135 -4.74 14.65 -7.16
N GLN A 136 -4.64 13.36 -6.90
CA GLN A 136 -3.36 12.70 -6.71
C GLN A 136 -3.18 11.57 -7.72
N ASP A 137 -1.95 11.41 -8.18
CA ASP A 137 -1.57 10.38 -9.14
C ASP A 137 -0.86 9.24 -8.43
N ILE A 138 -1.37 8.03 -8.61
CA ILE A 138 -0.69 6.81 -8.15
C ILE A 138 -0.07 6.13 -9.37
N ARG A 139 1.24 6.24 -9.51
CA ARG A 139 1.98 5.59 -10.60
C ARG A 139 1.83 4.08 -10.56
N PHE A 140 1.53 3.48 -11.71
CA PHE A 140 1.38 2.04 -11.85
C PHE A 140 1.95 1.51 -13.17
N GLN A 141 2.94 0.65 -13.09
CA GLN A 141 3.62 0.10 -14.26
C GLN A 141 3.01 -1.22 -14.77
N GLY A 142 2.10 -1.84 -13.98
CA GLY A 142 1.46 -3.10 -14.33
C GLY A 142 0.38 -2.97 -15.41
N ARG A 143 -0.26 -4.09 -15.74
CA ARG A 143 -1.45 -4.14 -16.60
C ARG A 143 -2.70 -4.05 -15.71
N HIS A 144 -3.55 -3.08 -15.99
CA HIS A 144 -4.83 -2.90 -15.32
C HIS A 144 -5.81 -2.21 -16.26
N LYS A 145 -7.08 -2.62 -16.27
CA LYS A 145 -8.08 -2.08 -17.21
C LYS A 145 -8.39 -0.59 -17.00
N ASP A 146 -8.29 -0.11 -15.75
CA ASP A 146 -8.57 1.28 -15.39
C ASP A 146 -7.31 2.13 -15.22
N LYS A 147 -6.18 1.61 -15.67
CA LYS A 147 -4.95 2.40 -15.75
C LYS A 147 -5.10 3.46 -16.83
N GLN A 148 -4.82 4.70 -16.49
CA GLN A 148 -4.89 5.84 -17.40
C GLN A 148 -3.50 6.37 -17.69
N ARG A 149 -3.34 6.96 -18.87
CA ARG A 149 -2.15 7.71 -19.22
C ARG A 149 -2.28 9.13 -18.68
N ILE A 150 -1.41 9.50 -17.76
CA ILE A 150 -1.42 10.81 -17.12
C ILE A 150 -0.48 11.71 -17.93
N THR A 151 -1.07 12.50 -18.84
CA THR A 151 -0.29 13.28 -19.84
C THR A 151 0.31 14.55 -19.30
N PHE A 152 -0.26 15.15 -18.26
CA PHE A 152 0.19 16.41 -17.69
C PHE A 152 1.28 16.24 -16.61
N ASN A 153 1.49 15.01 -16.13
CA ASN A 153 2.58 14.69 -15.24
C ASN A 153 3.61 13.80 -15.93
N LYS A 154 4.89 14.09 -15.77
CA LYS A 154 6.00 13.25 -16.26
C LYS A 154 6.01 11.83 -15.63
N LEU A 155 5.03 11.51 -14.78
CA LEU A 155 4.91 10.24 -14.07
C LEU A 155 4.47 9.07 -14.97
N GLY A 156 3.86 9.33 -16.12
CA GLY A 156 3.41 8.30 -17.05
C GLY A 156 2.08 7.67 -16.66
N ASP A 157 1.95 6.37 -16.79
CA ASP A 157 0.70 5.65 -16.54
C ASP A 157 0.43 5.41 -15.05
N GLY A 158 -0.85 5.53 -14.64
CA GLY A 158 -1.24 5.34 -13.25
C GLY A 158 -2.75 5.36 -13.00
N PHE A 159 -3.10 5.61 -11.75
CA PHE A 159 -4.49 5.80 -11.32
C PHE A 159 -4.66 7.22 -10.78
N LEU A 160 -5.80 7.83 -11.11
CA LEU A 160 -6.22 9.08 -10.52
C LEU A 160 -7.03 8.79 -9.25
N VAL A 161 -6.71 9.51 -8.20
CA VAL A 161 -7.45 9.49 -6.94
C VAL A 161 -7.84 10.91 -6.56
N ASP A 162 -9.03 11.06 -6.03
CA ASP A 162 -9.45 12.29 -5.37
C ASP A 162 -9.12 12.18 -3.89
N ALA A 163 -8.35 13.11 -3.38
CA ALA A 163 -7.88 13.13 -2.00
C ALA A 163 -8.46 14.31 -1.23
N LEU A 164 -8.90 14.04 -0.01
CA LEU A 164 -9.28 15.04 0.97
C LEU A 164 -8.10 15.27 1.90
N CYS A 165 -7.58 16.47 1.89
CA CYS A 165 -6.38 16.83 2.63
C CYS A 165 -6.69 17.90 3.68
N ALA A 166 -6.01 17.82 4.81
CA ALA A 166 -6.00 18.84 5.86
C ALA A 166 -4.56 19.06 6.32
N ASP A 167 -4.08 20.31 6.28
CA ASP A 167 -2.74 20.69 6.71
C ASP A 167 -1.61 19.83 6.09
N GLY A 168 -1.74 19.50 4.79
CA GLY A 168 -0.78 18.65 4.09
C GLY A 168 -0.91 17.15 4.35
N TYR A 169 -1.88 16.74 5.16
CA TYR A 169 -2.14 15.33 5.47
C TYR A 169 -3.31 14.78 4.66
N THR A 170 -3.14 13.65 3.99
CA THR A 170 -4.21 12.96 3.27
C THR A 170 -5.11 12.21 4.26
N TYR A 171 -6.25 12.81 4.54
CA TYR A 171 -7.24 12.28 5.49
C TYR A 171 -8.09 11.16 4.90
N SER A 172 -8.50 11.33 3.64
CA SER A 172 -9.31 10.37 2.90
C SER A 172 -9.00 10.45 1.42
N PHE A 173 -9.15 9.35 0.72
CA PHE A 173 -9.05 9.32 -0.74
C PHE A 173 -9.91 8.21 -1.33
N TYR A 174 -10.23 8.30 -2.60
CA TYR A 174 -10.84 7.22 -3.38
C TYR A 174 -10.36 7.26 -4.84
N PHE A 175 -10.35 6.11 -5.49
CA PHE A 175 -10.02 6.04 -6.91
C PHE A 175 -11.21 6.54 -7.74
N ARG A 176 -10.97 7.36 -8.75
CA ARG A 176 -12.02 7.94 -9.62
C ARG A 176 -12.90 6.93 -10.34
N ASN A 177 -12.39 5.72 -10.53
CA ASN A 177 -13.14 4.60 -11.10
C ASN A 177 -14.03 3.85 -10.09
N GLN A 178 -14.12 4.33 -8.86
CA GLN A 178 -14.96 3.76 -7.81
C GLN A 178 -16.18 4.64 -7.54
N VAL A 179 -17.18 4.05 -6.90
CA VAL A 179 -18.28 4.82 -6.34
C VAL A 179 -17.75 5.74 -5.24
N VAL A 180 -18.19 6.98 -5.26
CA VAL A 180 -17.82 7.97 -4.24
C VAL A 180 -18.13 7.42 -2.85
N PRO A 181 -17.17 7.43 -1.92
CA PRO A 181 -17.40 6.91 -0.58
C PRO A 181 -18.50 7.69 0.16
N LYS A 182 -19.37 6.97 0.84
CA LYS A 182 -20.50 7.53 1.60
C LYS A 182 -20.09 8.66 2.55
N PHE A 183 -18.91 8.57 3.15
CA PHE A 183 -18.35 9.63 4.00
C PHE A 183 -18.30 11.00 3.27
N TRP A 184 -17.94 11.02 1.99
CA TRP A 184 -17.83 12.26 1.20
C TRP A 184 -19.19 12.86 0.88
N THR A 185 -20.19 12.03 0.61
CA THR A 185 -21.57 12.45 0.34
C THR A 185 -22.31 12.85 1.61
N ASP A 186 -22.20 12.08 2.68
CA ASP A 186 -22.87 12.35 3.96
C ASP A 186 -22.36 13.66 4.60
N LYS A 187 -21.09 13.97 4.42
CA LYS A 187 -20.49 15.23 4.90
C LYS A 187 -20.65 16.39 3.93
N LYS A 188 -21.38 16.21 2.82
CA LYS A 188 -21.55 17.22 1.76
C LYS A 188 -20.23 17.79 1.23
N ILE A 189 -19.18 16.97 1.25
CA ILE A 189 -17.86 17.35 0.73
C ILE A 189 -17.94 17.48 -0.78
N ILE A 190 -18.67 16.56 -1.43
CA ILE A 190 -19.03 16.64 -2.85
C ILE A 190 -20.51 16.29 -3.01
N THR A 191 -21.15 16.92 -3.97
CA THR A 191 -22.48 16.55 -4.42
C THR A 191 -22.36 15.63 -5.63
N THR A 192 -22.93 14.43 -5.55
CA THR A 192 -23.13 13.59 -6.73
C THR A 192 -24.30 14.18 -7.53
N THR A 193 -24.03 14.73 -8.69
CA THR A 193 -25.03 15.04 -9.73
C THR A 193 -25.46 13.78 -10.43
#